data_4e210b4c449b6b3d9c84b1190ffcadbf
#
_entry.id   4e210b4c449b6b3d9c84b1190ffcadbf
#
_cell.length_a   1.000
_cell.length_b   1.000
_cell.length_c   1.000
_cell.angle_alpha   90.00
_cell.angle_beta   90.00
_cell.angle_gamma   90.00
#
_symmetry.space_group_name_H-M   'P 1'
#
loop_
_entity.id
_entity.type
_entity.pdbx_description
1 polymer ?
#
loop_
_entity_poly.entity_id
_entity_poly.type
_entity_poly.pdbx_seq_one_letter_code
_entity_poly.pdbx_strand_id
1 'polypeptide(L)'
;MEGGTLFISRNINVFSWLKNAFIDCGFFDVTPISLERDALSAKLNELKPKYVFINSEFYSCVTPFMIGLLHDKFPDLNINIVNFGNFPDSLAVRFIFHGAKSYLNVNDGIEDFKKGLEIIKTGQGYYSTGVRWQINELDEITNIKSYITDREWQVLFLICNGFTDTEIIFYLSISKSTIYNHINSLHKKLDVTNRWNLIRKAVYLGWVKKEHLAFNGNDLKIPKNPLKKRMKKNTPLHGGA
;
A
#
# COMPACT_ATOMS: atom_id res chain seq x y z
N MET A 1 -11.38 -18.01 -22.88
CA MET A 1 -11.10 -16.55 -22.89
C MET A 1 -9.98 -16.32 -21.90
N GLU A 2 -8.86 -15.76 -22.32
CA GLU A 2 -7.80 -15.35 -21.39
C GLU A 2 -8.43 -14.31 -20.46
N GLY A 3 -8.31 -14.51 -19.13
CA GLY A 3 -8.88 -13.60 -18.14
C GLY A 3 -8.35 -12.17 -18.37
N GLY A 4 -9.23 -11.17 -18.32
CA GLY A 4 -8.91 -9.76 -18.55
C GLY A 4 -7.84 -9.23 -17.58
N THR A 5 -7.42 -8.00 -17.82
CA THR A 5 -6.44 -7.29 -16.98
C THR A 5 -7.12 -6.07 -16.33
N LEU A 6 -6.90 -5.88 -15.03
CA LEU A 6 -7.38 -4.69 -14.33
C LEU A 6 -6.22 -3.78 -13.94
N PHE A 7 -6.41 -2.48 -14.09
CA PHE A 7 -5.53 -1.46 -13.54
C PHE A 7 -6.29 -0.67 -12.47
N ILE A 8 -5.83 -0.75 -11.23
CA ILE A 8 -6.51 -0.17 -10.07
C ILE A 8 -5.76 1.05 -9.57
N SER A 9 -6.42 2.20 -9.59
CA SER A 9 -5.87 3.46 -9.08
C SER A 9 -6.98 4.36 -8.57
N ARG A 10 -6.69 5.23 -7.61
CA ARG A 10 -7.60 6.34 -7.23
C ARG A 10 -7.71 7.39 -8.33
N ASN A 11 -6.64 7.60 -9.05
CA ASN A 11 -6.59 8.48 -10.20
C ASN A 11 -6.40 7.64 -11.47
N ILE A 12 -7.48 7.35 -12.16
CA ILE A 12 -7.44 6.54 -13.39
C ILE A 12 -6.72 7.26 -14.55
N ASN A 13 -6.57 8.58 -14.48
CA ASN A 13 -5.88 9.34 -15.53
C ASN A 13 -4.40 8.95 -15.65
N VAL A 14 -3.78 8.45 -14.58
CA VAL A 14 -2.40 7.95 -14.64
C VAL A 14 -2.26 6.77 -15.61
N PHE A 15 -3.33 6.00 -15.82
CA PHE A 15 -3.31 4.89 -16.76
C PHE A 15 -3.14 5.35 -18.21
N SER A 16 -3.64 6.55 -18.56
CA SER A 16 -3.53 7.07 -19.94
C SER A 16 -2.07 7.15 -20.42
N TRP A 17 -1.12 7.39 -19.50
CA TRP A 17 0.32 7.46 -19.78
C TRP A 17 0.93 6.08 -20.05
N LEU A 18 0.36 5.02 -19.44
CA LEU A 18 0.86 3.65 -19.56
C LEU A 18 0.12 2.83 -20.60
N LYS A 19 -1.02 3.31 -21.11
CA LYS A 19 -1.90 2.57 -22.02
C LYS A 19 -1.14 1.99 -23.22
N ASN A 20 -0.32 2.79 -23.87
CA ASN A 20 0.43 2.32 -25.05
C ASN A 20 1.46 1.24 -24.67
N ALA A 21 2.14 1.38 -23.52
CA ALA A 21 3.07 0.37 -23.05
C ALA A 21 2.39 -0.98 -22.78
N PHE A 22 1.19 -0.96 -22.19
CA PHE A 22 0.37 -2.17 -22.01
C PHE A 22 0.00 -2.81 -23.36
N ILE A 23 -0.45 -2.02 -24.32
CA ILE A 23 -0.83 -2.51 -25.66
C ILE A 23 0.38 -3.08 -26.39
N ASP A 24 1.52 -2.37 -26.40
CA ASP A 24 2.77 -2.81 -27.05
C ASP A 24 3.25 -4.15 -26.49
N CYS A 25 3.06 -4.41 -25.19
CA CYS A 25 3.40 -5.66 -24.53
C CYS A 25 2.29 -6.72 -24.60
N GLY A 26 1.21 -6.46 -25.36
CA GLY A 26 0.13 -7.41 -25.60
C GLY A 26 -0.89 -7.57 -24.48
N PHE A 27 -1.06 -6.55 -23.64
CA PHE A 27 -2.17 -6.43 -22.70
C PHE A 27 -3.26 -5.55 -23.34
N PHE A 28 -4.09 -6.17 -24.17
CA PHE A 28 -5.08 -5.42 -24.98
C PHE A 28 -6.34 -5.04 -24.20
N ASP A 29 -6.76 -5.87 -23.25
CA ASP A 29 -8.00 -5.72 -22.49
C ASP A 29 -7.73 -5.22 -21.07
N VAL A 30 -7.06 -4.05 -20.96
CA VAL A 30 -6.81 -3.44 -19.66
C VAL A 30 -7.95 -2.50 -19.30
N THR A 31 -8.69 -2.82 -18.24
CA THR A 31 -9.76 -2.00 -17.71
C THR A 31 -9.25 -1.17 -16.53
N PRO A 32 -9.11 0.16 -16.66
CA PRO A 32 -8.77 1.01 -15.54
C PRO A 32 -10.00 1.18 -14.62
N ILE A 33 -9.79 1.02 -13.32
CA ILE A 33 -10.86 1.10 -12.33
C ILE A 33 -10.43 2.02 -11.18
N SER A 34 -11.34 2.93 -10.81
CA SER A 34 -11.25 3.65 -9.55
C SER A 34 -12.31 3.10 -8.60
N LEU A 35 -11.88 2.31 -7.64
CA LEU A 35 -12.78 1.63 -6.71
C LEU A 35 -12.52 2.06 -5.27
N GLU A 36 -13.58 2.10 -4.48
CA GLU A 36 -13.43 2.05 -3.04
C GLU A 36 -13.08 0.62 -2.58
N ARG A 37 -12.39 0.51 -1.45
CA ARG A 37 -11.88 -0.76 -0.90
C ARG A 37 -12.93 -1.86 -0.86
N ASP A 38 -14.15 -1.51 -0.43
CA ASP A 38 -15.24 -2.47 -0.19
C ASP A 38 -15.80 -3.07 -1.49
N ALA A 39 -15.64 -2.34 -2.61
CA ALA A 39 -16.11 -2.78 -3.94
C ALA A 39 -15.09 -3.67 -4.67
N LEU A 40 -13.82 -3.66 -4.26
CA LEU A 40 -12.75 -4.35 -5.00
C LEU A 40 -12.95 -5.87 -5.07
N SER A 41 -13.23 -6.50 -3.94
CA SER A 41 -13.47 -7.96 -3.89
C SER A 41 -14.68 -8.39 -4.73
N ALA A 42 -15.75 -7.59 -4.73
CA ALA A 42 -16.92 -7.86 -5.56
C ALA A 42 -16.59 -7.79 -7.05
N LYS A 43 -15.81 -6.76 -7.44
CA LYS A 43 -15.40 -6.55 -8.82
C LYS A 43 -14.44 -7.63 -9.32
N LEU A 44 -13.53 -8.10 -8.48
CA LEU A 44 -12.64 -9.22 -8.81
C LEU A 44 -13.40 -10.53 -9.00
N ASN A 45 -14.44 -10.80 -8.19
CA ASN A 45 -15.32 -11.95 -8.36
C ASN A 45 -16.11 -11.88 -9.68
N GLU A 46 -16.60 -10.68 -10.04
CA GLU A 46 -17.34 -10.44 -11.27
C GLU A 46 -16.49 -10.65 -12.53
N LEU A 47 -15.34 -9.99 -12.58
CA LEU A 47 -14.51 -9.92 -13.77
C LEU A 47 -13.52 -11.07 -13.92
N LYS A 48 -13.17 -11.75 -12.80
CA LYS A 48 -12.19 -12.85 -12.74
C LYS A 48 -10.93 -12.57 -13.58
N PRO A 49 -10.24 -11.42 -13.35
CA PRO A 49 -9.09 -11.07 -14.14
C PRO A 49 -7.93 -12.03 -13.88
N LYS A 50 -7.08 -12.24 -14.89
CA LYS A 50 -5.82 -12.98 -14.75
C LYS A 50 -4.74 -12.11 -14.12
N TYR A 51 -4.71 -10.84 -14.49
CA TYR A 51 -3.72 -9.86 -14.03
C TYR A 51 -4.41 -8.68 -13.36
N VAL A 52 -3.83 -8.25 -12.24
CA VAL A 52 -4.22 -7.00 -11.59
C VAL A 52 -2.97 -6.16 -11.38
N PHE A 53 -3.00 -4.93 -11.87
CA PHE A 53 -1.98 -3.91 -11.65
C PHE A 53 -2.54 -2.89 -10.67
N ILE A 54 -1.89 -2.70 -9.54
CA ILE A 54 -2.36 -1.81 -8.48
C ILE A 54 -1.36 -0.66 -8.33
N ASN A 55 -1.84 0.57 -8.46
CA ASN A 55 -1.04 1.74 -8.12
C ASN A 55 -0.65 1.67 -6.63
N SER A 56 0.65 1.78 -6.34
CA SER A 56 1.20 1.71 -4.98
C SER A 56 0.54 2.70 -4.00
N GLU A 57 -0.01 3.79 -4.52
CA GLU A 57 -0.72 4.83 -3.75
C GLU A 57 -2.21 4.55 -3.57
N PHE A 58 -2.73 3.44 -4.11
CA PHE A 58 -4.16 3.18 -4.13
C PHE A 58 -4.81 3.29 -2.76
N TYR A 59 -4.19 2.73 -1.73
CA TYR A 59 -4.57 2.90 -0.33
C TYR A 59 -3.39 3.31 0.55
N SER A 60 -2.42 4.01 -0.02
CA SER A 60 -1.21 4.39 0.71
C SER A 60 -0.56 3.14 1.33
N CYS A 61 -0.40 3.17 2.60
CA CYS A 61 0.24 2.19 3.43
C CYS A 61 -0.58 0.98 3.83
N VAL A 62 -1.88 1.03 3.63
CA VAL A 62 -2.75 -0.14 3.83
C VAL A 62 -2.68 -1.06 2.62
N THR A 63 -2.14 -0.58 1.50
CA THR A 63 -2.03 -1.35 0.26
C THR A 63 -1.30 -2.68 0.44
N PRO A 64 -0.13 -2.78 1.12
CA PRO A 64 0.51 -4.08 1.32
C PRO A 64 -0.38 -5.08 2.04
N PHE A 65 -1.03 -4.66 3.13
CA PHE A 65 -1.95 -5.53 3.87
C PHE A 65 -3.15 -5.97 3.04
N MET A 66 -3.71 -5.06 2.24
CA MET A 66 -4.81 -5.38 1.34
C MET A 66 -4.39 -6.41 0.29
N ILE A 67 -3.15 -6.35 -0.20
CA ILE A 67 -2.59 -7.35 -1.13
C ILE A 67 -2.57 -8.72 -0.49
N GLY A 68 -2.15 -8.83 0.79
CA GLY A 68 -2.21 -10.08 1.54
C GLY A 68 -3.62 -10.68 1.58
N LEU A 69 -4.62 -9.84 1.90
CA LEU A 69 -6.03 -10.28 1.89
C LEU A 69 -6.52 -10.71 0.50
N LEU A 70 -6.06 -10.02 -0.55
CA LEU A 70 -6.39 -10.40 -1.93
C LEU A 70 -5.70 -11.69 -2.34
N HIS A 71 -4.44 -11.87 -1.98
CA HIS A 71 -3.68 -13.09 -2.26
C HIS A 71 -4.30 -14.31 -1.56
N ASP A 72 -4.69 -14.17 -0.29
CA ASP A 72 -5.34 -15.25 0.46
C ASP A 72 -6.70 -15.62 -0.15
N LYS A 73 -7.46 -14.64 -0.61
CA LYS A 73 -8.79 -14.85 -1.19
C LYS A 73 -8.76 -15.29 -2.66
N PHE A 74 -7.75 -14.88 -3.41
CA PHE A 74 -7.58 -15.13 -4.84
C PHE A 74 -6.15 -15.60 -5.13
N PRO A 75 -5.78 -16.84 -4.76
CA PRO A 75 -4.39 -17.32 -4.83
C PRO A 75 -3.83 -17.37 -6.25
N ASP A 76 -4.68 -17.55 -7.26
CA ASP A 76 -4.29 -17.60 -8.67
C ASP A 76 -4.16 -16.22 -9.33
N LEU A 77 -4.55 -15.16 -8.62
CA LEU A 77 -4.53 -13.80 -9.13
C LEU A 77 -3.09 -13.30 -9.24
N ASN A 78 -2.69 -12.86 -10.42
CA ASN A 78 -1.39 -12.25 -10.63
C ASN A 78 -1.43 -10.77 -10.22
N ILE A 79 -0.98 -10.48 -8.99
CA ILE A 79 -1.01 -9.14 -8.40
C ILE A 79 0.32 -8.44 -8.67
N ASN A 80 0.29 -7.31 -9.36
CA ASN A 80 1.45 -6.50 -9.74
C ASN A 80 1.29 -5.08 -9.21
N ILE A 81 2.35 -4.52 -8.67
CA ILE A 81 2.36 -3.15 -8.15
C ILE A 81 3.00 -2.22 -9.18
N VAL A 82 2.36 -1.08 -9.39
CA VAL A 82 2.89 0.02 -10.22
C VAL A 82 3.13 1.23 -9.34
N ASN A 83 4.38 1.65 -9.23
CA ASN A 83 4.79 2.84 -8.48
C ASN A 83 5.06 4.00 -9.44
N PHE A 84 4.38 5.12 -9.21
CA PHE A 84 4.58 6.38 -9.95
C PHE A 84 5.62 7.30 -9.27
N GLY A 85 6.53 6.72 -8.47
CA GLY A 85 7.62 7.45 -7.81
C GLY A 85 7.27 8.10 -6.48
N ASN A 86 6.02 7.98 -6.05
CA ASN A 86 5.57 8.58 -4.79
C ASN A 86 5.69 7.60 -3.61
N PHE A 87 5.95 6.33 -3.88
CA PHE A 87 6.15 5.32 -2.85
C PHE A 87 7.63 4.94 -2.76
N PRO A 88 8.24 4.96 -1.55
CA PRO A 88 9.66 4.60 -1.39
C PRO A 88 9.91 3.13 -1.78
N ASP A 89 10.92 2.87 -2.60
CA ASP A 89 11.29 1.51 -3.00
C ASP A 89 11.68 0.63 -1.79
N SER A 90 12.19 1.23 -0.70
CA SER A 90 12.45 0.54 0.58
C SER A 90 11.22 -0.13 1.17
N LEU A 91 10.02 0.28 0.79
CA LEU A 91 8.77 -0.34 1.20
C LEU A 91 8.20 -1.33 0.17
N ALA A 92 8.77 -1.39 -1.04
CA ALA A 92 8.32 -2.27 -2.11
C ALA A 92 8.36 -3.74 -1.71
N VAL A 93 9.36 -4.12 -0.93
CA VAL A 93 9.54 -5.47 -0.38
C VAL A 93 8.32 -5.92 0.41
N ARG A 94 7.60 -5.00 1.06
CA ARG A 94 6.37 -5.34 1.81
C ARG A 94 5.25 -5.80 0.89
N PHE A 95 5.11 -5.21 -0.28
CA PHE A 95 4.12 -5.68 -1.27
C PHE A 95 4.40 -7.12 -1.68
N ILE A 96 5.69 -7.44 -1.90
CA ILE A 96 6.15 -8.76 -2.31
C ILE A 96 5.89 -9.78 -1.19
N PHE A 97 6.19 -9.44 0.05
CA PHE A 97 5.91 -10.31 1.20
C PHE A 97 4.42 -10.59 1.41
N HIS A 98 3.57 -9.66 1.00
CA HIS A 98 2.13 -9.84 1.04
C HIS A 98 1.55 -10.53 -0.20
N GLY A 99 2.39 -11.03 -1.11
CA GLY A 99 1.96 -11.82 -2.25
C GLY A 99 1.87 -11.05 -3.57
N ALA A 100 2.37 -9.81 -3.65
CA ALA A 100 2.56 -9.16 -4.94
C ALA A 100 3.65 -9.92 -5.73
N LYS A 101 3.34 -10.26 -6.96
CA LYS A 101 4.23 -11.03 -7.83
C LYS A 101 5.28 -10.15 -8.50
N SER A 102 4.96 -8.88 -8.70
CA SER A 102 5.84 -7.93 -9.36
C SER A 102 5.74 -6.52 -8.77
N TYR A 103 6.81 -5.77 -8.95
CA TYR A 103 6.87 -4.34 -8.64
C TYR A 103 7.56 -3.58 -9.77
N LEU A 104 6.83 -2.68 -10.41
CA LEU A 104 7.28 -1.82 -11.48
C LEU A 104 7.35 -0.38 -10.98
N ASN A 105 8.47 0.31 -11.22
CA ASN A 105 8.61 1.74 -10.95
C ASN A 105 8.63 2.52 -12.28
N VAL A 106 7.64 3.37 -12.50
CA VAL A 106 7.51 4.15 -13.75
C VAL A 106 8.71 5.12 -13.92
N ASN A 107 9.34 5.53 -12.83
CA ASN A 107 10.51 6.42 -12.87
C ASN A 107 11.80 5.73 -13.38
N ASP A 108 11.82 4.39 -13.46
CA ASP A 108 12.95 3.67 -14.06
C ASP A 108 12.96 3.81 -15.60
N GLY A 109 11.93 4.45 -16.16
CA GLY A 109 11.76 4.71 -17.58
C GLY A 109 10.80 3.74 -18.28
N ILE A 110 10.30 4.17 -19.44
CA ILE A 110 9.26 3.45 -20.17
C ILE A 110 9.75 2.11 -20.72
N GLU A 111 11.02 2.02 -21.11
CA GLU A 111 11.60 0.79 -21.64
C GLU A 111 11.76 -0.28 -20.56
N ASP A 112 12.18 0.11 -19.34
CA ASP A 112 12.26 -0.82 -18.20
C ASP A 112 10.86 -1.26 -17.75
N PHE A 113 9.89 -0.36 -17.80
CA PHE A 113 8.48 -0.66 -17.56
C PHE A 113 7.93 -1.69 -18.55
N LYS A 114 8.16 -1.51 -19.86
CA LYS A 114 7.76 -2.45 -20.93
C LYS A 114 8.40 -3.83 -20.72
N LYS A 115 9.71 -3.85 -20.47
CA LYS A 115 10.44 -5.09 -20.16
C LYS A 115 9.80 -5.83 -18.97
N GLY A 116 9.39 -5.08 -17.94
CA GLY A 116 8.66 -5.64 -16.79
C GLY A 116 7.33 -6.28 -17.21
N LEU A 117 6.55 -5.61 -18.05
CA LEU A 117 5.28 -6.12 -18.56
C LEU A 117 5.48 -7.41 -19.38
N GLU A 118 6.49 -7.46 -20.25
CA GLU A 118 6.82 -8.65 -21.04
C GLU A 118 7.14 -9.86 -20.15
N ILE A 119 7.96 -9.65 -19.11
CA ILE A 119 8.30 -10.70 -18.14
C ILE A 119 7.06 -11.16 -17.38
N ILE A 120 6.21 -10.24 -16.91
CA ILE A 120 4.96 -10.56 -16.22
C ILE A 120 4.05 -11.41 -17.09
N LYS A 121 3.98 -11.14 -18.39
CA LYS A 121 3.17 -11.90 -19.35
C LYS A 121 3.61 -13.36 -19.47
N THR A 122 4.90 -13.67 -19.30
CA THR A 122 5.39 -15.05 -19.23
C THR A 122 5.01 -15.78 -17.94
N GLY A 123 4.39 -15.09 -16.99
CA GLY A 123 4.05 -15.61 -15.66
C GLY A 123 5.15 -15.48 -14.62
N GLN A 124 6.28 -14.88 -14.97
CA GLN A 124 7.38 -14.61 -14.03
C GLN A 124 7.15 -13.30 -13.27
N GLY A 125 7.77 -13.18 -12.09
CA GLY A 125 7.80 -11.94 -11.34
C GLY A 125 8.84 -10.96 -11.88
N TYR A 126 8.53 -9.67 -11.86
CA TYR A 126 9.47 -8.62 -12.22
C TYR A 126 9.60 -7.60 -11.09
N TYR A 127 10.82 -7.19 -10.81
CA TYR A 127 11.13 -6.18 -9.81
C TYR A 127 12.02 -5.10 -10.42
N SER A 128 11.62 -3.85 -10.31
CA SER A 128 12.39 -2.70 -10.76
C SER A 128 13.75 -2.61 -10.05
N THR A 129 14.70 -1.90 -10.66
CA THR A 129 16.12 -1.93 -10.27
C THR A 129 16.35 -1.60 -8.80
N GLY A 130 15.69 -0.57 -8.26
CA GLY A 130 15.83 -0.17 -6.86
C GLY A 130 15.36 -1.23 -5.86
N VAL A 131 14.43 -2.09 -6.29
CA VAL A 131 13.86 -3.16 -5.44
C VAL A 131 14.66 -4.46 -5.55
N ARG A 132 15.19 -4.79 -6.74
CA ARG A 132 16.02 -6.01 -6.93
C ARG A 132 17.21 -6.03 -5.99
N TRP A 133 17.83 -4.88 -5.80
CA TRP A 133 18.97 -4.74 -4.91
C TRP A 133 18.58 -5.09 -3.46
N GLN A 134 17.44 -4.62 -3.01
CA GLN A 134 16.92 -4.91 -1.67
C GLN A 134 16.52 -6.38 -1.50
N ILE A 135 16.01 -7.02 -2.56
CA ILE A 135 15.65 -8.44 -2.52
C ILE A 135 16.89 -9.33 -2.40
N ASN A 136 17.99 -8.96 -3.05
CA ASN A 136 19.25 -9.71 -2.97
C ASN A 136 19.94 -9.60 -1.59
N GLU A 137 19.60 -8.56 -0.81
CA GLU A 137 20.02 -8.40 0.58
C GLU A 137 19.00 -8.99 1.59
N LEU A 138 18.06 -9.78 1.11
CA LEU A 138 16.89 -10.29 1.87
C LEU A 138 17.22 -11.13 3.10
N ASP A 139 18.44 -11.66 3.27
CA ASP A 139 18.86 -12.29 4.52
C ASP A 139 18.86 -11.28 5.69
N GLU A 140 19.08 -10.00 5.44
CA GLU A 140 18.91 -8.95 6.44
C GLU A 140 17.45 -8.47 6.56
N ILE A 141 16.66 -8.50 5.48
CA ILE A 141 15.27 -8.02 5.44
C ILE A 141 14.30 -9.03 6.06
N THR A 142 14.60 -10.33 6.07
CA THR A 142 13.85 -11.32 6.88
C THR A 142 13.88 -10.94 8.36
N ASN A 143 14.94 -10.29 8.83
CA ASN A 143 15.00 -9.68 10.15
C ASN A 143 14.02 -8.51 10.32
N ILE A 144 13.72 -7.71 9.28
CA ILE A 144 12.73 -6.62 9.35
C ILE A 144 11.31 -7.18 9.44
N LYS A 145 10.99 -8.29 8.77
CA LYS A 145 9.67 -8.95 8.86
C LYS A 145 9.42 -9.53 10.25
N SER A 146 10.47 -10.08 10.89
CA SER A 146 10.39 -10.54 12.28
C SER A 146 10.37 -9.38 13.28
N TYR A 147 10.76 -8.17 12.84
CA TYR A 147 10.97 -7.03 13.71
C TYR A 147 9.69 -6.22 13.93
N ILE A 148 8.92 -5.87 12.87
CA ILE A 148 7.66 -5.15 13.00
C ILE A 148 6.53 -5.96 12.37
N THR A 149 5.56 -6.36 13.18
CA THR A 149 4.39 -7.12 12.72
C THR A 149 3.47 -6.26 11.86
N ASP A 150 2.63 -6.89 11.05
CA ASP A 150 1.66 -6.18 10.19
C ASP A 150 0.70 -5.28 10.99
N ARG A 151 0.31 -5.71 12.20
CA ARG A 151 -0.53 -4.90 13.09
C ARG A 151 0.21 -3.70 13.66
N GLU A 152 1.44 -3.87 14.07
CA GLU A 152 2.29 -2.76 14.52
C GLU A 152 2.53 -1.77 13.37
N TRP A 153 2.73 -2.28 12.16
CA TRP A 153 2.88 -1.44 10.99
C TRP A 153 1.62 -0.62 10.70
N GLN A 154 0.43 -1.24 10.74
CA GLN A 154 -0.83 -0.52 10.57
C GLN A 154 -0.98 0.61 11.60
N VAL A 155 -0.64 0.33 12.86
CA VAL A 155 -0.67 1.32 13.94
C VAL A 155 0.34 2.45 13.67
N LEU A 156 1.60 2.12 13.39
CA LEU A 156 2.66 3.09 13.08
C LEU A 156 2.24 4.04 11.95
N PHE A 157 1.67 3.47 10.93
CA PHE A 157 1.29 4.26 9.78
C PHE A 157 0.11 5.18 10.06
N LEU A 158 -0.93 4.73 10.76
CA LEU A 158 -2.04 5.60 11.17
C LEU A 158 -1.53 6.73 12.08
N ILE A 159 -0.53 6.43 12.94
CA ILE A 159 0.17 7.45 13.74
C ILE A 159 0.84 8.48 12.84
N CYS A 160 1.59 8.05 11.82
CA CYS A 160 2.27 8.94 10.89
C CYS A 160 1.29 9.80 10.05
N ASN A 161 0.09 9.30 9.82
CA ASN A 161 -1.00 10.04 9.17
C ASN A 161 -1.81 10.93 10.14
N GLY A 162 -1.35 11.12 11.36
CA GLY A 162 -1.95 12.03 12.33
C GLY A 162 -3.24 11.53 12.98
N PHE A 163 -3.51 10.21 12.94
CA PHE A 163 -4.64 9.64 13.67
C PHE A 163 -4.34 9.62 15.16
N THR A 164 -5.34 9.99 15.96
CA THR A 164 -5.30 9.81 17.41
C THR A 164 -5.50 8.33 17.77
N ASP A 165 -5.14 7.95 19.00
CA ASP A 165 -5.32 6.57 19.47
C ASP A 165 -6.79 6.14 19.41
N THR A 166 -7.72 7.03 19.72
CA THR A 166 -9.17 6.76 19.65
C THR A 166 -9.61 6.49 18.19
N GLU A 167 -9.12 7.28 17.25
CA GLU A 167 -9.41 7.06 15.83
C GLU A 167 -8.80 5.74 15.32
N ILE A 168 -7.61 5.37 15.78
CA ILE A 168 -6.94 4.11 15.42
C ILE A 168 -7.72 2.91 15.99
N ILE A 169 -8.14 2.99 17.26
CA ILE A 169 -8.99 1.98 17.92
C ILE A 169 -10.23 1.71 17.07
N PHE A 170 -10.93 2.78 16.70
CA PHE A 170 -12.13 2.67 15.87
C PHE A 170 -11.83 2.10 14.48
N TYR A 171 -10.78 2.61 13.82
CA TYR A 171 -10.43 2.23 12.45
C TYR A 171 -9.99 0.77 12.32
N LEU A 172 -9.19 0.29 13.28
CA LEU A 172 -8.68 -1.09 13.29
C LEU A 172 -9.59 -2.06 14.03
N SER A 173 -10.68 -1.58 14.66
CA SER A 173 -11.57 -2.36 15.52
C SER A 173 -10.82 -3.15 16.60
N ILE A 174 -9.91 -2.47 17.31
CA ILE A 174 -9.10 -3.05 18.40
C ILE A 174 -9.40 -2.38 19.74
N SER A 175 -9.03 -3.04 20.83
CA SER A 175 -9.21 -2.48 22.17
C SER A 175 -8.18 -1.38 22.51
N LYS A 176 -8.49 -0.57 23.53
CA LYS A 176 -7.55 0.42 24.06
C LYS A 176 -6.25 -0.22 24.57
N SER A 177 -6.31 -1.37 25.21
CA SER A 177 -5.14 -2.11 25.65
C SER A 177 -4.30 -2.61 24.49
N THR A 178 -4.94 -3.08 23.43
CA THR A 178 -4.26 -3.58 22.24
C THR A 178 -3.45 -2.49 21.54
N ILE A 179 -4.00 -1.29 21.35
CA ILE A 179 -3.24 -0.19 20.72
C ILE A 179 -2.04 0.21 21.59
N TYR A 180 -2.22 0.31 22.92
CA TYR A 180 -1.09 0.62 23.82
C TYR A 180 0.01 -0.43 23.74
N ASN A 181 -0.33 -1.71 23.66
CA ASN A 181 0.64 -2.78 23.50
C ASN A 181 1.40 -2.65 22.16
N HIS A 182 0.73 -2.34 21.07
CA HIS A 182 1.38 -2.12 19.77
C HIS A 182 2.31 -0.89 19.80
N ILE A 183 1.86 0.23 20.39
CA ILE A 183 2.67 1.45 20.50
C ILE A 183 3.91 1.18 21.38
N ASN A 184 3.75 0.52 22.51
CA ASN A 184 4.86 0.18 23.39
C ASN A 184 5.85 -0.78 22.73
N SER A 185 5.35 -1.74 21.97
CA SER A 185 6.21 -2.65 21.20
C SER A 185 6.98 -1.88 20.12
N LEU A 186 6.34 -0.96 19.40
CA LEU A 186 6.99 -0.09 18.42
C LEU A 186 8.06 0.80 19.05
N HIS A 187 7.78 1.38 20.22
CA HIS A 187 8.77 2.18 20.98
C HIS A 187 10.01 1.36 21.29
N LYS A 188 9.84 0.14 21.79
CA LYS A 188 10.96 -0.78 22.10
C LYS A 188 11.71 -1.19 20.85
N LYS A 189 11.01 -1.61 19.81
CA LYS A 189 11.61 -2.11 18.57
C LYS A 189 12.38 -1.02 17.81
N LEU A 190 11.90 0.20 17.83
CA LEU A 190 12.52 1.33 17.12
C LEU A 190 13.43 2.18 17.99
N ASP A 191 13.61 1.79 19.25
CA ASP A 191 14.41 2.51 20.25
C ASP A 191 14.02 4.00 20.33
N VAL A 192 12.75 4.24 20.62
CA VAL A 192 12.18 5.58 20.75
C VAL A 192 11.26 5.66 21.97
N THR A 193 11.13 6.86 22.54
CA THR A 193 10.45 7.05 23.84
C THR A 193 9.07 7.66 23.75
N ASN A 194 8.72 8.24 22.60
CA ASN A 194 7.45 8.94 22.42
C ASN A 194 6.96 8.90 20.98
N ARG A 195 5.70 9.26 20.80
CA ARG A 195 5.01 9.28 19.51
C ARG A 195 5.70 10.13 18.45
N TRP A 196 6.26 11.28 18.84
CA TRP A 196 6.95 12.17 17.92
C TRP A 196 8.24 11.56 17.38
N ASN A 197 9.04 10.96 18.27
CA ASN A 197 10.27 10.26 17.88
C ASN A 197 9.96 9.02 17.02
N LEU A 198 8.82 8.36 17.26
CA LEU A 198 8.34 7.26 16.44
C LEU A 198 8.10 7.71 14.99
N ILE A 199 7.42 8.85 14.80
CA ILE A 199 7.20 9.46 13.47
C ILE A 199 8.54 9.83 12.82
N ARG A 200 9.43 10.52 13.56
CA ARG A 200 10.76 10.91 13.04
C ARG A 200 11.58 9.69 12.61
N LYS A 201 11.54 8.61 13.38
CA LYS A 201 12.24 7.37 13.06
C LYS A 201 11.68 6.72 11.79
N ALA A 202 10.36 6.69 11.63
CA ALA A 202 9.72 6.18 10.41
C ALA A 202 10.11 6.98 9.16
N VAL A 203 10.20 8.31 9.27
CA VAL A 203 10.70 9.18 8.17
C VAL A 203 12.18 8.93 7.91
N TYR A 204 13.02 8.85 8.94
CA TYR A 204 14.46 8.58 8.81
C TYR A 204 14.73 7.24 8.11
N LEU A 205 13.94 6.22 8.42
CA LEU A 205 14.03 4.90 7.78
C LEU A 205 13.41 4.86 6.36
N GLY A 206 12.91 5.99 5.85
CA GLY A 206 12.27 6.07 4.54
C GLY A 206 10.92 5.36 4.44
N TRP A 207 10.34 4.97 5.58
CA TRP A 207 9.05 4.28 5.63
C TRP A 207 7.87 5.20 5.37
N VAL A 208 8.04 6.48 5.62
CA VAL A 208 7.04 7.54 5.36
C VAL A 208 7.76 8.73 4.76
N LYS A 209 7.25 9.27 3.67
CA LYS A 209 7.77 10.52 3.09
C LYS A 209 7.39 11.70 3.97
N LYS A 210 8.32 12.65 4.12
CA LYS A 210 8.10 13.86 4.93
C LYS A 210 6.91 14.69 4.42
N GLU A 211 6.70 14.71 3.11
CA GLU A 211 5.59 15.42 2.47
C GLU A 211 4.22 14.78 2.78
N HIS A 212 4.21 13.52 3.14
CA HIS A 212 2.99 12.76 3.48
C HIS A 212 2.65 12.83 4.97
N LEU A 213 3.50 13.48 5.78
CA LEU A 213 3.16 13.71 7.18
C LEU A 213 2.03 14.74 7.27
N ALA A 214 1.02 14.44 8.06
CA ALA A 214 -0.05 15.39 8.37
C ALA A 214 0.45 16.64 9.14
N PHE A 215 1.75 16.72 9.41
CA PHE A 215 2.42 17.75 10.20
C PHE A 215 3.47 18.47 9.38
N ASN A 216 3.09 19.53 8.68
CA ASN A 216 4.05 20.59 8.36
C ASN A 216 4.23 21.44 9.60
N GLY A 217 5.46 21.51 10.10
CA GLY A 217 5.82 22.13 11.38
C GLY A 217 5.46 23.61 11.59
N ASN A 218 4.72 24.24 10.66
CA ASN A 218 4.24 25.63 10.77
C ASN A 218 2.76 25.82 10.42
N ASP A 219 2.04 24.79 9.98
CA ASP A 219 0.61 24.89 9.69
C ASP A 219 -0.14 23.69 10.23
N LEU A 220 -0.85 23.89 11.33
CA LEU A 220 -1.86 22.98 11.91
C LEU A 220 -3.11 22.83 11.01
N LYS A 221 -2.98 22.93 9.71
CA LYS A 221 -4.03 22.54 8.78
C LYS A 221 -3.87 21.06 8.50
N ILE A 222 -4.55 20.26 9.33
CA ILE A 222 -4.79 18.84 9.07
C ILE A 222 -5.32 18.73 7.63
N PRO A 223 -4.59 18.10 6.68
CA PRO A 223 -5.16 17.78 5.38
C PRO A 223 -6.46 17.05 5.66
N LYS A 224 -7.55 17.42 5.00
CA LYS A 224 -8.84 16.74 5.15
C LYS A 224 -8.65 15.30 4.70
N ASN A 225 -8.19 14.44 5.62
CA ASN A 225 -7.98 13.02 5.36
C ASN A 225 -9.35 12.44 4.98
N PRO A 226 -9.52 11.91 3.76
CA PRO A 226 -10.80 11.37 3.30
C PRO A 226 -11.32 10.29 4.25
N LEU A 227 -10.44 9.58 4.95
CA LEU A 227 -10.80 8.59 5.98
C LEU A 227 -11.43 9.24 7.21
N LYS A 228 -10.96 10.42 7.66
CA LYS A 228 -11.59 11.16 8.78
C LYS A 228 -13.02 11.62 8.48
N LYS A 229 -13.30 11.92 7.21
CA LYS A 229 -14.65 12.34 6.78
C LYS A 229 -15.67 11.18 6.89
N ARG A 230 -15.19 9.94 6.71
CA ARG A 230 -16.02 8.73 6.81
C ARG A 230 -16.32 8.34 8.25
N MET A 231 -15.34 8.51 9.17
CA MET A 231 -15.54 8.24 10.59
C MET A 231 -16.62 9.14 11.22
N LYS A 232 -16.71 10.42 10.82
CA LYS A 232 -17.74 11.35 11.31
C LYS A 232 -19.16 11.02 10.84
N LYS A 233 -19.32 10.32 9.71
CA LYS A 233 -20.63 9.91 9.16
C LYS A 233 -21.21 8.66 9.84
N ASN A 234 -20.37 7.84 10.47
CA ASN A 234 -20.75 6.54 11.04
C ASN A 234 -20.80 6.55 12.57
N THR A 235 -20.73 7.69 13.23
CA THR A 235 -20.96 7.78 14.67
C THR A 235 -22.47 7.67 14.89
N PRO A 236 -23.01 6.62 15.55
CA PRO A 236 -24.41 6.56 15.90
C PRO A 236 -24.69 7.73 16.83
N LEU A 237 -25.70 8.52 16.49
CA LEU A 237 -26.31 9.46 17.43
C LEU A 237 -26.88 8.61 18.57
N HIS A 238 -26.16 8.50 19.68
CA HIS A 238 -26.78 8.09 20.92
C HIS A 238 -27.73 9.23 21.33
N GLY A 239 -28.98 9.08 20.88
CA GLY A 239 -30.09 9.82 21.40
C GLY A 239 -30.25 9.48 22.88
N GLY A 240 -30.03 10.44 23.74
CA GLY A 240 -30.47 10.37 25.10
C GLY A 240 -32.00 10.44 25.15
N ALA A 241 -32.57 9.60 25.95
CA ALA A 241 -33.82 9.78 26.61
C ALA A 241 -33.58 9.62 28.10
#